data_a84c6c4f67b7fad0792751f62fb0e98f
#
_entry.id   a84c6c4f67b7fad0792751f62fb0e98f
#
_cell.length_a   1.000
_cell.length_b   1.000
_cell.length_c   1.000
_cell.angle_alpha   90.00
_cell.angle_beta   90.00
_cell.angle_gamma   90.00
#
_symmetry.space_group_name_H-M   'P 1'
#
loop_
_entity.id
_entity.type
_entity.pdbx_description
1 polymer ?
#
loop_
_entity_poly.entity_id
_entity_poly.type
_entity_poly.pdbx_seq_one_letter_code
_entity_poly.pdbx_strand_id
1 'polypeptide(L)'
;LRTDYIDIWQMHNAHLDQVRDDRLWELLEELREEGKIRSYGVALGPAIGWLYEGVEAATRRNTTSVQMIWNILEQFPGNDMIKAAYDTNADTGYQIRVPHSSGMLEGKYTADTVFPASDHRSHRPRSWLLSGVKKVETLRFLETANRTLGQASIQWLLAEPRVMTVLPNIYDMEQLREFAAAPDTPVLTRDELNRIVELEKTNFGVEEPAMKYKGTMTTEQLAGENARLAHA
;
A
#
# COMPACT_ATOMS: atom_id res chain seq x y z
N LEU A 1 -8.72 -8.22 -24.41
CA LEU A 1 -8.63 -6.82 -23.95
C LEU A 1 -9.13 -5.81 -24.98
N ARG A 2 -9.30 -6.23 -26.26
CA ARG A 2 -9.62 -5.35 -27.41
C ARG A 2 -8.55 -4.25 -27.62
N THR A 3 -7.30 -4.57 -27.35
CA THR A 3 -6.11 -3.76 -27.59
C THR A 3 -4.96 -4.69 -27.96
N ASP A 4 -3.99 -4.20 -28.66
CA ASP A 4 -2.78 -4.90 -29.10
C ASP A 4 -1.58 -4.65 -28.19
N TYR A 5 -1.74 -3.81 -27.16
CA TYR A 5 -0.72 -3.52 -26.16
C TYR A 5 -1.30 -3.44 -24.74
N ILE A 6 -0.42 -3.49 -23.74
CA ILE A 6 -0.71 -3.28 -22.33
C ILE A 6 0.11 -2.06 -21.85
N ASP A 7 -0.53 -1.12 -21.14
CA ASP A 7 0.16 0.07 -20.65
C ASP A 7 1.18 -0.27 -19.56
N ILE A 8 0.77 -1.03 -18.54
CA ILE A 8 1.65 -1.51 -17.47
C ILE A 8 1.41 -3.00 -17.25
N TRP A 9 2.41 -3.81 -17.53
CA TRP A 9 2.38 -5.22 -17.17
C TRP A 9 3.06 -5.43 -15.82
N GLN A 10 2.47 -6.22 -14.91
CA GLN A 10 3.03 -6.43 -13.57
C GLN A 10 3.20 -7.91 -13.25
N MET A 11 4.40 -8.29 -12.79
CA MET A 11 4.60 -9.60 -12.16
C MET A 11 3.77 -9.67 -10.88
N HIS A 12 2.85 -10.64 -10.81
CA HIS A 12 1.93 -10.78 -9.69
C HIS A 12 2.46 -11.74 -8.63
N ASN A 13 2.60 -11.25 -7.40
CA ASN A 13 3.11 -12.02 -6.25
C ASN A 13 4.50 -12.64 -6.51
N ALA A 14 5.36 -11.95 -7.24
CA ALA A 14 6.71 -12.43 -7.52
C ALA A 14 7.54 -12.52 -6.24
N HIS A 15 8.14 -13.67 -5.98
CA HIS A 15 9.05 -13.89 -4.88
C HIS A 15 10.41 -13.25 -5.17
N LEU A 16 11.24 -13.05 -4.15
CA LEU A 16 12.50 -12.34 -4.28
C LEU A 16 13.46 -12.98 -5.29
N ASP A 17 13.52 -14.30 -5.36
CA ASP A 17 14.31 -15.03 -6.34
C ASP A 17 13.85 -14.76 -7.77
N GLN A 18 12.53 -14.66 -7.98
CA GLN A 18 11.95 -14.30 -9.28
C GLN A 18 12.23 -12.84 -9.62
N VAL A 19 12.11 -11.92 -8.66
CA VAL A 19 12.46 -10.50 -8.86
C VAL A 19 13.95 -10.35 -9.20
N ARG A 20 14.81 -11.26 -8.74
CA ARG A 20 16.26 -11.29 -9.02
C ARG A 20 16.64 -12.04 -10.28
N ASP A 21 15.74 -12.74 -10.93
CA ASP A 21 16.01 -13.49 -12.16
C ASP A 21 16.09 -12.54 -13.37
N ASP A 22 17.29 -12.31 -13.89
CA ASP A 22 17.56 -11.38 -14.98
C ASP A 22 16.79 -11.75 -16.26
N ARG A 23 16.59 -13.05 -16.51
CA ARG A 23 15.88 -13.54 -17.71
C ARG A 23 14.44 -13.05 -17.80
N LEU A 24 13.76 -12.83 -16.64
CA LEU A 24 12.40 -12.29 -16.62
C LEU A 24 12.38 -10.82 -17.06
N TRP A 25 13.38 -10.06 -16.66
CA TRP A 25 13.49 -8.64 -17.03
C TRP A 25 13.91 -8.47 -18.49
N GLU A 26 14.83 -9.30 -18.98
CA GLU A 26 15.20 -9.36 -20.39
C GLU A 26 13.98 -9.61 -21.27
N LEU A 27 13.14 -10.60 -20.92
CA LEU A 27 11.90 -10.88 -21.64
C LEU A 27 10.91 -9.69 -21.62
N LEU A 28 10.81 -8.98 -20.50
CA LEU A 28 9.94 -7.81 -20.40
C LEU A 28 10.46 -6.64 -21.24
N GLU A 29 11.77 -6.45 -21.34
CA GLU A 29 12.36 -5.50 -22.28
C GLU A 29 12.08 -5.87 -23.75
N GLU A 30 12.23 -7.14 -24.14
CA GLU A 30 11.88 -7.61 -25.48
C GLU A 30 10.40 -7.29 -25.80
N LEU A 31 9.48 -7.59 -24.87
CA LEU A 31 8.05 -7.30 -25.05
C LEU A 31 7.76 -5.80 -25.17
N ARG A 32 8.54 -4.97 -24.47
CA ARG A 32 8.45 -3.51 -24.56
C ARG A 32 8.98 -3.00 -25.90
N GLU A 33 10.11 -3.51 -26.37
CA GLU A 33 10.67 -3.17 -27.68
C GLU A 33 9.75 -3.59 -28.84
N GLU A 34 9.06 -4.74 -28.69
CA GLU A 34 8.04 -5.20 -29.64
C GLU A 34 6.75 -4.37 -29.58
N GLY A 35 6.60 -3.47 -28.64
CA GLY A 35 5.41 -2.64 -28.44
C GLY A 35 4.21 -3.36 -27.83
N LYS A 36 4.39 -4.59 -27.34
CA LYS A 36 3.33 -5.39 -26.69
C LYS A 36 2.99 -4.87 -25.30
N ILE A 37 3.98 -4.32 -24.60
CA ILE A 37 3.80 -3.59 -23.34
C ILE A 37 4.49 -2.23 -23.44
N ARG A 38 3.98 -1.23 -22.74
CA ARG A 38 4.61 0.10 -22.68
C ARG A 38 5.59 0.21 -21.53
N SER A 39 5.23 -0.42 -20.41
CA SER A 39 6.05 -0.46 -19.21
C SER A 39 5.74 -1.70 -18.37
N TYR A 40 6.56 -1.95 -17.36
CA TYR A 40 6.39 -3.10 -16.49
C TYR A 40 6.67 -2.76 -15.04
N GLY A 41 6.22 -3.64 -14.14
CA GLY A 41 6.37 -3.49 -12.71
C GLY A 41 6.12 -4.78 -11.94
N VAL A 42 5.89 -4.62 -10.65
CA VAL A 42 5.59 -5.73 -9.74
C VAL A 42 4.34 -5.41 -8.93
N ALA A 43 3.41 -6.35 -8.86
CA ALA A 43 2.33 -6.34 -7.88
C ALA A 43 2.71 -7.27 -6.73
N LEU A 44 3.01 -6.68 -5.58
CA LEU A 44 3.44 -7.42 -4.39
C LEU A 44 2.34 -8.31 -3.83
N GLY A 45 2.71 -9.27 -3.01
CA GLY A 45 1.80 -10.25 -2.44
C GLY A 45 0.68 -9.67 -1.57
N PRO A 46 -0.32 -10.50 -1.22
CA PRO A 46 -1.55 -10.06 -0.56
C PRO A 46 -1.37 -9.68 0.91
N ALA A 47 -0.23 -10.04 1.51
CA ALA A 47 0.07 -9.73 2.91
C ALA A 47 1.00 -8.53 3.02
N ILE A 48 0.99 -7.88 4.19
CA ILE A 48 2.02 -6.92 4.56
C ILE A 48 3.32 -7.71 4.77
N GLY A 49 4.48 -7.17 4.36
CA GLY A 49 5.78 -7.79 4.62
C GLY A 49 6.59 -8.20 3.39
N TRP A 50 6.20 -7.74 2.23
CA TRP A 50 6.93 -7.93 0.97
C TRP A 50 7.94 -6.80 0.72
N LEU A 51 8.70 -6.45 1.76
CA LEU A 51 9.65 -5.34 1.73
C LEU A 51 10.76 -5.56 0.70
N TYR A 52 11.41 -6.71 0.77
CA TYR A 52 12.62 -6.96 -0.02
C TYR A 52 12.34 -7.11 -1.50
N GLU A 53 11.23 -7.73 -1.85
CA GLU A 53 10.75 -7.81 -3.23
C GLU A 53 10.44 -6.42 -3.79
N GLY A 54 9.78 -5.59 -2.98
CA GLY A 54 9.45 -4.21 -3.38
C GLY A 54 10.69 -3.33 -3.51
N VAL A 55 11.63 -3.41 -2.57
CA VAL A 55 12.90 -2.67 -2.62
C VAL A 55 13.74 -3.12 -3.82
N GLU A 56 13.90 -4.43 -4.04
CA GLU A 56 14.65 -4.97 -5.18
C GLU A 56 14.04 -4.50 -6.51
N ALA A 57 12.71 -4.60 -6.65
CA ALA A 57 12.00 -4.16 -7.84
C ALA A 57 12.20 -2.66 -8.10
N ALA A 58 12.03 -1.83 -7.07
CA ALA A 58 12.13 -0.38 -7.21
C ALA A 58 13.56 0.10 -7.47
N THR A 59 14.55 -0.44 -6.76
CA THR A 59 15.89 0.16 -6.71
C THR A 59 16.91 -0.50 -7.65
N ARG A 60 16.70 -1.78 -7.98
CA ARG A 60 17.65 -2.54 -8.82
C ARG A 60 17.09 -2.91 -10.19
N ARG A 61 15.77 -3.12 -10.28
CA ARG A 61 15.13 -3.45 -11.56
C ARG A 61 14.58 -2.23 -12.28
N ASN A 62 14.60 -1.09 -11.62
CA ASN A 62 14.14 0.19 -12.16
C ASN A 62 12.75 0.08 -12.80
N THR A 63 11.86 -0.61 -12.11
CA THR A 63 10.49 -0.84 -12.58
C THR A 63 9.72 0.48 -12.63
N THR A 64 8.84 0.62 -13.61
CA THR A 64 7.95 1.79 -13.70
C THR A 64 7.05 1.89 -12.48
N SER A 65 6.59 0.73 -11.96
CA SER A 65 5.67 0.75 -10.83
C SER A 65 5.84 -0.45 -9.90
N VAL A 66 5.58 -0.21 -8.62
CA VAL A 66 5.36 -1.25 -7.61
C VAL A 66 3.98 -1.06 -7.01
N GLN A 67 3.13 -2.11 -7.09
CA GLN A 67 1.84 -2.11 -6.42
C GLN A 67 1.98 -2.71 -5.03
N MET A 68 1.56 -1.96 -4.00
CA MET A 68 1.72 -2.35 -2.60
C MET A 68 0.52 -1.98 -1.74
N ILE A 69 0.41 -2.61 -0.56
CA ILE A 69 -0.48 -2.15 0.51
C ILE A 69 0.21 -1.01 1.26
N TRP A 70 -0.44 0.13 1.33
CA TRP A 70 0.00 1.27 2.13
C TRP A 70 -1.21 2.13 2.50
N ASN A 71 -1.33 2.49 3.75
CA ASN A 71 -2.39 3.37 4.26
C ASN A 71 -2.02 3.90 5.65
N ILE A 72 -2.80 4.82 6.18
CA ILE A 72 -2.51 5.48 7.48
C ILE A 72 -2.27 4.47 8.61
N LEU A 73 -3.01 3.34 8.65
CA LEU A 73 -2.91 2.34 9.71
C LEU A 73 -1.87 1.24 9.44
N GLU A 74 -1.43 1.09 8.20
CA GLU A 74 -0.53 0.04 7.72
C GLU A 74 0.58 0.69 6.89
N GLN A 75 1.50 1.39 7.57
CA GLN A 75 2.56 2.18 6.92
C GLN A 75 3.79 1.34 6.57
N PHE A 76 4.07 0.27 7.32
CA PHE A 76 5.09 -0.71 6.93
C PHE A 76 4.47 -1.72 5.93
N PRO A 77 5.18 -2.17 4.89
CA PRO A 77 6.56 -1.80 4.50
C PRO A 77 6.63 -0.61 3.54
N GLY A 78 5.51 0.07 3.28
CA GLY A 78 5.44 1.14 2.29
C GLY A 78 6.42 2.29 2.56
N ASN A 79 6.50 2.77 3.81
CA ASN A 79 7.44 3.83 4.18
C ASN A 79 8.89 3.44 3.85
N ASP A 80 9.28 2.19 4.15
CA ASP A 80 10.65 1.73 3.91
C ASP A 80 10.95 1.57 2.40
N MET A 81 9.97 1.10 1.61
CA MET A 81 10.11 1.01 0.16
C MET A 81 10.23 2.39 -0.49
N ILE A 82 9.39 3.34 -0.09
CA ILE A 82 9.42 4.72 -0.58
C ILE A 82 10.76 5.37 -0.20
N LYS A 83 11.18 5.20 1.06
CA LYS A 83 12.48 5.69 1.52
C LYS A 83 13.63 5.11 0.69
N ALA A 84 13.66 3.81 0.46
CA ALA A 84 14.69 3.16 -0.35
C ALA A 84 14.73 3.71 -1.79
N ALA A 85 13.58 4.00 -2.39
CA ALA A 85 13.51 4.63 -3.70
C ALA A 85 14.07 6.07 -3.70
N TYR A 86 13.82 6.85 -2.65
CA TYR A 86 14.45 8.18 -2.50
C TYR A 86 15.96 8.08 -2.28
N ASP A 87 16.42 7.20 -1.39
CA ASP A 87 17.83 7.01 -1.06
C ASP A 87 18.67 6.61 -2.29
N THR A 88 18.08 5.85 -3.22
CA THR A 88 18.74 5.39 -4.45
C THR A 88 18.44 6.24 -5.67
N ASN A 89 17.62 7.28 -5.53
CA ASN A 89 17.11 8.10 -6.62
C ASN A 89 16.44 7.26 -7.74
N ALA A 90 15.78 6.16 -7.37
CA ALA A 90 15.01 5.35 -8.31
C ALA A 90 13.78 6.11 -8.80
N ASP A 91 13.39 5.90 -10.06
CA ASP A 91 12.23 6.58 -10.70
C ASP A 91 10.95 5.72 -10.65
N THR A 92 10.84 4.85 -9.65
CA THR A 92 9.69 3.98 -9.48
C THR A 92 8.52 4.73 -8.85
N GLY A 93 7.34 4.60 -9.46
CA GLY A 93 6.09 5.05 -8.88
C GLY A 93 5.36 3.92 -8.14
N TYR A 94 4.43 4.29 -7.26
CA TYR A 94 3.69 3.34 -6.45
C TYR A 94 2.19 3.35 -6.79
N GLN A 95 1.62 2.16 -6.93
CA GLN A 95 0.19 1.94 -7.04
C GLN A 95 -0.30 1.40 -5.70
N ILE A 96 -1.14 2.17 -5.02
CA ILE A 96 -1.54 1.86 -3.66
C ILE A 96 -2.86 1.11 -3.65
N ARG A 97 -2.87 -0.12 -3.12
CA ARG A 97 -4.08 -0.90 -2.86
C ARG A 97 -4.39 -0.94 -1.36
N VAL A 98 -5.63 -1.29 -1.02
CA VAL A 98 -6.15 -1.32 0.36
C VAL A 98 -6.00 0.04 1.06
N PRO A 99 -6.31 1.17 0.39
CA PRO A 99 -6.09 2.51 0.94
C PRO A 99 -6.87 2.76 2.23
N HIS A 100 -7.98 2.06 2.42
CA HIS A 100 -8.87 2.21 3.58
C HIS A 100 -8.70 1.10 4.63
N SER A 101 -7.59 0.34 4.63
CA SER A 101 -7.37 -0.76 5.58
C SER A 101 -8.59 -1.68 5.73
N SER A 102 -9.02 -2.29 4.61
CA SER A 102 -10.21 -3.13 4.54
C SER A 102 -11.52 -2.43 4.95
N GLY A 103 -11.64 -1.14 4.69
CA GLY A 103 -12.80 -0.30 4.99
C GLY A 103 -12.75 0.37 6.37
N MET A 104 -11.72 0.11 7.17
CA MET A 104 -11.59 0.69 8.52
C MET A 104 -11.54 2.21 8.47
N LEU A 105 -10.74 2.76 7.55
CA LEU A 105 -10.54 4.20 7.37
C LEU A 105 -11.69 4.91 6.65
N GLU A 106 -12.78 4.21 6.32
CA GLU A 106 -14.04 4.85 5.96
C GLU A 106 -14.76 5.42 7.18
N GLY A 107 -14.37 4.99 8.39
CA GLY A 107 -14.90 5.50 9.65
C GLY A 107 -16.32 5.02 9.99
N LYS A 108 -16.83 4.05 9.24
CA LYS A 108 -18.23 3.55 9.36
C LYS A 108 -18.36 2.35 10.31
N TYR A 109 -17.25 1.69 10.68
CA TYR A 109 -17.32 0.53 11.60
C TYR A 109 -17.45 0.98 13.06
N THR A 110 -18.20 0.17 13.80
CA THR A 110 -18.37 0.28 15.26
C THR A 110 -17.93 -1.00 15.95
N ALA A 111 -17.87 -0.96 17.29
CA ALA A 111 -17.61 -2.17 18.06
C ALA A 111 -18.65 -3.29 17.85
N ASP A 112 -19.86 -2.96 17.36
CA ASP A 112 -20.92 -3.91 17.12
C ASP A 112 -21.00 -4.40 15.66
N THR A 113 -20.13 -3.88 14.78
CA THR A 113 -20.12 -4.30 13.38
C THR A 113 -19.93 -5.81 13.26
N VAL A 114 -20.77 -6.45 12.45
CA VAL A 114 -20.70 -7.87 12.10
C VAL A 114 -20.61 -8.00 10.58
N PHE A 115 -19.64 -8.76 10.12
CA PHE A 115 -19.49 -9.06 8.69
C PHE A 115 -20.23 -10.35 8.35
N PRO A 116 -21.01 -10.39 7.25
CA PRO A 116 -21.66 -11.63 6.80
C PRO A 116 -20.61 -12.67 6.42
N ALA A 117 -20.96 -13.96 6.52
CA ALA A 117 -20.03 -15.06 6.24
C ALA A 117 -19.44 -15.05 4.81
N SER A 118 -20.16 -14.43 3.87
CA SER A 118 -19.66 -14.23 2.49
C SER A 118 -18.61 -13.13 2.35
N ASP A 119 -18.42 -12.30 3.37
CA ASP A 119 -17.43 -11.24 3.38
C ASP A 119 -16.09 -11.77 3.91
N HIS A 120 -14.99 -11.54 3.15
CA HIS A 120 -13.66 -11.98 3.57
C HIS A 120 -13.22 -11.42 4.93
N ARG A 121 -13.80 -10.30 5.37
CA ARG A 121 -13.54 -9.70 6.70
C ARG A 121 -14.12 -10.52 7.85
N SER A 122 -15.08 -11.40 7.59
CA SER A 122 -15.63 -12.31 8.60
C SER A 122 -14.58 -13.27 9.20
N HIS A 123 -13.49 -13.53 8.46
CA HIS A 123 -12.37 -14.35 8.93
C HIS A 123 -11.37 -13.59 9.82
N ARG A 124 -11.50 -12.26 9.93
CA ARG A 124 -10.65 -11.45 10.81
C ARG A 124 -11.01 -11.68 12.28
N PRO A 125 -10.00 -11.74 13.19
CA PRO A 125 -10.29 -11.84 14.62
C PRO A 125 -11.05 -10.60 15.09
N ARG A 126 -11.91 -10.77 16.08
CA ARG A 126 -12.68 -9.65 16.67
C ARG A 126 -11.78 -8.52 17.18
N SER A 127 -10.61 -8.86 17.71
CA SER A 127 -9.60 -7.89 18.15
C SER A 127 -9.20 -6.91 17.04
N TRP A 128 -9.07 -7.37 15.79
CA TRP A 128 -8.78 -6.50 14.64
C TRP A 128 -9.82 -5.39 14.48
N LEU A 129 -11.11 -5.73 14.57
CA LEU A 129 -12.16 -4.73 14.47
C LEU A 129 -12.13 -3.74 15.66
N LEU A 130 -12.03 -4.26 16.89
CA LEU A 130 -12.06 -3.43 18.08
C LEU A 130 -10.86 -2.48 18.17
N SER A 131 -9.67 -2.98 17.83
CA SER A 131 -8.46 -2.16 17.74
C SER A 131 -8.55 -1.14 16.62
N GLY A 132 -9.02 -1.55 15.44
CA GLY A 132 -9.19 -0.67 14.30
C GLY A 132 -10.15 0.48 14.58
N VAL A 133 -11.30 0.21 15.20
CA VAL A 133 -12.26 1.26 15.61
C VAL A 133 -11.60 2.25 16.57
N LYS A 134 -10.86 1.78 17.58
CA LYS A 134 -10.14 2.66 18.51
C LYS A 134 -9.12 3.55 17.78
N LYS A 135 -8.35 2.98 16.84
CA LYS A 135 -7.37 3.75 16.04
C LYS A 135 -8.09 4.82 15.21
N VAL A 136 -9.19 4.47 14.58
CA VAL A 136 -9.99 5.39 13.76
C VAL A 136 -10.50 6.57 14.58
N GLU A 137 -10.94 6.35 15.83
CA GLU A 137 -11.38 7.45 16.70
C GLU A 137 -10.29 8.51 16.93
N THR A 138 -9.03 8.13 16.96
CA THR A 138 -7.91 9.08 17.06
C THR A 138 -7.68 9.90 15.79
N LEU A 139 -8.25 9.46 14.66
CA LEU A 139 -8.13 10.08 13.34
C LEU A 139 -9.32 10.97 12.96
N ARG A 140 -10.37 11.07 13.81
CA ARG A 140 -11.56 11.88 13.52
C ARG A 140 -11.28 13.37 13.25
N PHE A 141 -10.13 13.88 13.71
CA PHE A 141 -9.71 15.25 13.40
C PHE A 141 -9.47 15.50 11.89
N LEU A 142 -9.34 14.43 11.11
CA LEU A 142 -9.19 14.52 9.65
C LEU A 142 -10.54 14.80 8.95
N GLU A 143 -11.65 14.56 9.61
CA GLU A 143 -12.99 14.84 9.08
C GLU A 143 -13.31 16.34 9.20
N THR A 144 -13.88 16.88 8.14
CA THR A 144 -14.34 18.28 8.10
C THR A 144 -15.73 18.34 7.46
N ALA A 145 -16.34 19.51 7.40
CA ALA A 145 -17.62 19.68 6.69
C ALA A 145 -17.53 19.31 5.19
N ASN A 146 -16.31 19.34 4.61
CA ASN A 146 -16.08 19.14 3.18
C ASN A 146 -15.12 17.99 2.87
N ARG A 147 -14.81 17.13 3.84
CA ARG A 147 -13.89 16.01 3.68
C ARG A 147 -14.25 14.89 4.64
N THR A 148 -14.57 13.70 4.13
CA THR A 148 -14.77 12.49 4.93
C THR A 148 -13.44 11.88 5.35
N LEU A 149 -13.45 10.93 6.30
CA LEU A 149 -12.24 10.18 6.66
C LEU A 149 -11.73 9.32 5.49
N GLY A 150 -12.63 8.74 4.69
CA GLY A 150 -12.27 8.00 3.49
C GLY A 150 -11.53 8.87 2.47
N GLN A 151 -12.01 10.10 2.25
CA GLN A 151 -11.36 11.08 1.40
C GLN A 151 -10.01 11.56 1.98
N ALA A 152 -9.95 11.80 3.29
CA ALA A 152 -8.71 12.16 3.97
C ALA A 152 -7.64 11.07 3.84
N SER A 153 -8.05 9.80 3.89
CA SER A 153 -7.14 8.66 3.70
C SER A 153 -6.54 8.62 2.29
N ILE A 154 -7.34 8.94 1.27
CA ILE A 154 -6.85 9.07 -0.11
C ILE A 154 -5.93 10.30 -0.23
N GLN A 155 -6.30 11.44 0.34
CA GLN A 155 -5.47 12.66 0.35
C GLN A 155 -4.11 12.42 1.00
N TRP A 156 -4.05 11.63 2.09
CA TRP A 156 -2.79 11.28 2.73
C TRP A 156 -1.87 10.49 1.79
N LEU A 157 -2.41 9.57 1.01
CA LEU A 157 -1.66 8.82 0.01
C LEU A 157 -1.17 9.71 -1.13
N LEU A 158 -2.05 10.57 -1.63
CA LEU A 158 -1.73 11.50 -2.73
C LEU A 158 -0.76 12.62 -2.33
N ALA A 159 -0.53 12.81 -1.02
CA ALA A 159 0.50 13.72 -0.54
C ALA A 159 1.94 13.21 -0.79
N GLU A 160 2.11 11.91 -1.09
CA GLU A 160 3.40 11.32 -1.50
C GLU A 160 3.55 11.44 -3.03
N PRO A 161 4.53 12.21 -3.55
CA PRO A 161 4.68 12.45 -4.99
C PRO A 161 4.93 11.19 -5.84
N ARG A 162 5.44 10.12 -5.24
CA ARG A 162 5.69 8.84 -5.93
C ARG A 162 4.45 7.97 -6.04
N VAL A 163 3.33 8.34 -5.44
CA VAL A 163 2.06 7.64 -5.61
C VAL A 163 1.44 8.00 -6.96
N MET A 164 1.42 7.03 -7.87
CA MET A 164 0.85 7.18 -9.21
C MET A 164 -0.67 7.07 -9.20
N THR A 165 -1.20 6.17 -8.38
CA THR A 165 -2.64 5.90 -8.29
C THR A 165 -3.00 5.19 -7.00
N VAL A 166 -4.26 5.35 -6.59
CA VAL A 166 -4.86 4.71 -5.44
C VAL A 166 -6.02 3.82 -5.91
N LEU A 167 -6.06 2.58 -5.43
CA LEU A 167 -7.02 1.55 -5.84
C LEU A 167 -7.98 1.25 -4.68
N PRO A 168 -9.01 2.08 -4.43
CA PRO A 168 -10.00 1.82 -3.40
C PRO A 168 -10.93 0.68 -3.80
N ASN A 169 -11.45 -0.05 -2.81
CA ASN A 169 -12.60 -0.91 -3.03
C ASN A 169 -13.85 -0.03 -3.18
N ILE A 170 -14.64 -0.30 -4.20
CA ILE A 170 -15.87 0.42 -4.51
C ILE A 170 -17.00 -0.61 -4.62
N TYR A 171 -17.97 -0.52 -3.73
CA TYR A 171 -19.11 -1.45 -3.68
C TYR A 171 -20.40 -0.84 -4.22
N ASP A 172 -20.49 0.50 -4.23
CA ASP A 172 -21.68 1.23 -4.66
C ASP A 172 -21.33 2.58 -5.30
N MET A 173 -22.36 3.25 -5.80
CA MET A 173 -22.22 4.55 -6.47
C MET A 173 -21.93 5.70 -5.51
N GLU A 174 -22.27 5.56 -4.24
CA GLU A 174 -21.97 6.57 -3.22
C GLU A 174 -20.46 6.59 -2.95
N GLN A 175 -19.88 5.42 -2.68
CA GLN A 175 -18.43 5.29 -2.51
C GLN A 175 -17.65 5.72 -3.76
N LEU A 176 -18.15 5.38 -4.96
CA LEU A 176 -17.51 5.82 -6.20
C LEU A 176 -17.43 7.35 -6.26
N ARG A 177 -18.52 8.05 -5.97
CA ARG A 177 -18.56 9.51 -5.96
C ARG A 177 -17.68 10.09 -4.85
N GLU A 178 -17.76 9.52 -3.64
CA GLU A 178 -16.98 9.95 -2.49
C GLU A 178 -15.48 9.88 -2.79
N PHE A 179 -15.00 8.72 -3.26
CA PHE A 179 -13.57 8.49 -3.47
C PHE A 179 -13.04 9.18 -4.72
N ALA A 180 -13.84 9.26 -5.79
CA ALA A 180 -13.45 10.02 -7.00
C ALA A 180 -13.31 11.52 -6.72
N ALA A 181 -14.09 12.06 -5.79
CA ALA A 181 -14.01 13.46 -5.38
C ALA A 181 -12.87 13.75 -4.38
N ALA A 182 -12.17 12.73 -3.87
CA ALA A 182 -11.11 12.94 -2.88
C ALA A 182 -10.04 13.96 -3.30
N PRO A 183 -9.54 14.00 -4.55
CA PRO A 183 -8.56 15.00 -4.97
C PRO A 183 -9.07 16.44 -4.91
N ASP A 184 -10.39 16.63 -5.00
CA ASP A 184 -11.03 17.96 -5.01
C ASP A 184 -11.42 18.44 -3.59
N THR A 185 -11.24 17.59 -2.57
CA THR A 185 -11.50 17.97 -1.17
C THR A 185 -10.34 18.76 -0.59
N PRO A 186 -10.53 19.49 0.53
CA PRO A 186 -9.44 20.20 1.18
C PRO A 186 -8.26 19.28 1.46
N VAL A 187 -7.07 19.64 0.98
CA VAL A 187 -5.83 18.87 1.22
C VAL A 187 -5.50 18.82 2.71
N LEU A 188 -4.81 17.77 3.12
CA LEU A 188 -4.33 17.65 4.50
C LEU A 188 -3.32 18.77 4.79
N THR A 189 -3.53 19.44 5.90
CA THR A 189 -2.59 20.44 6.40
C THR A 189 -1.31 19.76 6.93
N ARG A 190 -0.24 20.54 7.04
CA ARG A 190 1.02 20.05 7.62
C ARG A 190 0.84 19.56 9.06
N ASP A 191 -0.01 20.23 9.84
CA ASP A 191 -0.29 19.83 11.23
C ASP A 191 -1.05 18.51 11.30
N GLU A 192 -2.02 18.28 10.39
CA GLU A 192 -2.71 16.99 10.27
C GLU A 192 -1.75 15.87 9.90
N LEU A 193 -0.87 16.09 8.93
CA LEU A 193 0.17 15.11 8.53
C LEU A 193 1.13 14.81 9.69
N ASN A 194 1.63 15.83 10.37
CA ASN A 194 2.51 15.65 11.52
C ASN A 194 1.81 14.89 12.64
N ARG A 195 0.53 15.16 12.90
CA ARG A 195 -0.25 14.47 13.92
C ARG A 195 -0.42 12.97 13.57
N ILE A 196 -0.60 12.61 12.30
CA ILE A 196 -0.62 11.20 11.89
C ILE A 196 0.71 10.52 12.22
N VAL A 197 1.85 11.17 11.94
CA VAL A 197 3.19 10.65 12.25
C VAL A 197 3.35 10.41 13.75
N GLU A 198 2.89 11.32 14.60
CA GLU A 198 2.97 11.13 16.07
C GLU A 198 2.04 10.01 16.56
N LEU A 199 0.86 9.88 16.00
CA LEU A 199 -0.07 8.80 16.34
C LEU A 199 0.48 7.42 15.92
N GLU A 200 1.12 7.33 14.76
CA GLU A 200 1.74 6.10 14.28
C GLU A 200 2.80 5.56 15.24
N LYS A 201 3.65 6.42 15.78
CA LYS A 201 4.71 6.04 16.76
C LYS A 201 4.18 5.30 18.00
N THR A 202 2.94 5.56 18.36
CA THR A 202 2.25 4.93 19.50
C THR A 202 1.21 3.91 19.09
N ASN A 203 1.25 3.46 17.82
CA ASN A 203 0.22 2.59 17.23
C ASN A 203 -1.19 3.15 17.48
N PHE A 204 -1.35 4.47 17.29
CA PHE A 204 -2.62 5.19 17.51
C PHE A 204 -3.18 5.02 18.94
N GLY A 205 -2.32 4.86 19.94
CA GLY A 205 -2.69 4.65 21.33
C GLY A 205 -3.29 3.27 21.65
N VAL A 206 -3.11 2.29 20.77
CA VAL A 206 -3.62 0.93 20.96
C VAL A 206 -2.48 -0.05 21.21
N GLU A 207 -2.54 -0.74 22.35
CA GLU A 207 -1.63 -1.84 22.66
C GLU A 207 -2.07 -3.09 21.89
N GLU A 208 -1.22 -3.55 20.99
CA GLU A 208 -1.40 -4.77 20.22
C GLU A 208 -0.08 -5.56 20.19
N PRO A 209 -0.15 -6.90 20.11
CA PRO A 209 1.04 -7.67 19.80
C PRO A 209 1.65 -7.19 18.48
N ALA A 210 2.99 -7.15 18.41
CA ALA A 210 3.69 -6.81 17.19
C ALA A 210 3.17 -7.65 16.01
N MET A 211 2.83 -6.99 14.91
CA MET A 211 2.32 -7.67 13.73
C MET A 211 3.40 -8.59 13.15
N LYS A 212 3.04 -9.86 12.95
CA LYS A 212 3.91 -10.82 12.28
C LYS A 212 3.73 -10.65 10.77
N TYR A 213 4.71 -10.05 10.14
CA TYR A 213 4.71 -9.92 8.69
C TYR A 213 4.96 -11.28 8.03
N LYS A 214 4.11 -11.63 7.08
CA LYS A 214 4.29 -12.82 6.25
C LYS A 214 4.97 -12.37 4.95
N GLY A 215 6.30 -12.52 4.92
CA GLY A 215 7.08 -12.41 3.69
C GLY A 215 7.21 -13.76 2.99
N THR A 216 7.91 -13.78 1.89
CA THR A 216 8.21 -14.99 1.11
C THR A 216 9.51 -15.66 1.56
N MET A 217 10.27 -15.02 2.43
CA MET A 217 11.58 -15.48 2.88
C MET A 217 11.50 -16.43 4.06
N THR A 218 12.43 -17.38 4.09
CA THR A 218 12.75 -18.14 5.30
C THR A 218 13.45 -17.25 6.33
N THR A 219 13.53 -17.72 7.60
CA THR A 219 14.22 -16.95 8.66
C THR A 219 15.70 -16.71 8.31
N GLU A 220 16.36 -17.67 7.66
CA GLU A 220 17.77 -17.55 7.25
C GLU A 220 17.94 -16.52 6.12
N GLN A 221 17.07 -16.57 5.11
CA GLN A 221 17.03 -15.57 4.02
C GLN A 221 16.80 -14.18 4.57
N LEU A 222 15.86 -14.02 5.50
CA LEU A 222 15.55 -12.76 6.15
C LEU A 222 16.76 -12.20 6.92
N ALA A 223 17.47 -13.04 7.67
CA ALA A 223 18.67 -12.64 8.40
C ALA A 223 19.79 -12.18 7.44
N GLY A 224 19.98 -12.87 6.33
CA GLY A 224 20.95 -12.52 5.29
C GLY A 224 20.61 -11.16 4.61
N GLU A 225 19.34 -10.92 4.30
CA GLU A 225 18.92 -9.67 3.69
C GLU A 225 19.02 -8.48 4.66
N ASN A 226 18.66 -8.69 5.93
CA ASN A 226 18.85 -7.65 6.96
C ASN A 226 20.33 -7.26 7.11
N ALA A 227 21.25 -8.26 7.10
CA ALA A 227 22.67 -7.97 7.13
C ALA A 227 23.14 -7.21 5.88
N ARG A 228 22.63 -7.57 4.71
CA ARG A 228 22.96 -6.89 3.44
C ARG A 228 22.52 -5.41 3.43
N LEU A 229 21.32 -5.13 3.91
CA LEU A 229 20.79 -3.75 3.98
C LEU A 229 21.51 -2.90 5.04
N ALA A 230 22.00 -3.52 6.13
CA ALA A 230 22.77 -2.82 7.15
C ALA A 230 24.17 -2.38 6.70
N HIS A 231 24.68 -2.94 5.59
CA HIS A 231 25.99 -2.67 5.01
C HIS A 231 25.93 -1.92 3.68
N ALA A 232 24.75 -1.55 3.20
CA ALA A 232 24.52 -0.80 1.97
C ALA A 232 24.23 0.67 2.26
#